data_d90a74af0b24d4d05acdc5104b980d58
#
_entry.id   d90a74af0b24d4d05acdc5104b980d58
#
_cell.length_a   1.000
_cell.length_b   1.000
_cell.length_c   1.000
_cell.angle_alpha   90.00
_cell.angle_beta   90.00
_cell.angle_gamma   90.00
#
_symmetry.space_group_name_H-M   'P 1'
#
loop_
_entity.id
_entity.type
_entity.pdbx_description
1 polymer ?
#
loop_
_entity_poly.entity_id
_entity_poly.type
_entity_poly.pdbx_seq_one_letter_code
_entity_poly.pdbx_strand_id
1 'polypeptide(L)'
;PELLPVENYKEILKSKKKLTQNQCACRTRYPEYGQDDHVCISADETADFMIAHNLGKEISFEEMFDYIQKAGKKIPSMHIVAHTLDLKDIGTILCNCNVNTCSGLRHITATGGKYHYREIYNKSRFRAVLNPEKCIDCGLCYKKRCMFDAIHKKFIRDYGDEALFVNES
;
A
#
# COMPACT_ATOMS: atom_id res chain seq x y z
N PRO A 1 -0.81 -11.79 1.18
CA PRO A 1 -1.13 -10.36 1.08
C PRO A 1 -1.57 -9.98 -0.33
N GLU A 2 -2.56 -9.12 -0.45
CA GLU A 2 -3.09 -8.63 -1.73
C GLU A 2 -2.91 -7.11 -1.82
N LEU A 3 -2.49 -6.65 -3.00
CA LEU A 3 -2.40 -5.23 -3.36
C LEU A 3 -3.74 -4.74 -3.88
N LEU A 4 -4.25 -3.64 -3.35
CA LEU A 4 -5.56 -3.12 -3.69
C LEU A 4 -5.51 -1.67 -4.15
N PRO A 5 -6.38 -1.27 -5.11
CA PRO A 5 -6.71 0.13 -5.34
C PRO A 5 -7.30 0.77 -4.09
N VAL A 6 -7.16 2.08 -3.97
CA VAL A 6 -7.64 2.83 -2.80
C VAL A 6 -9.15 2.70 -2.60
N GLU A 7 -9.91 2.55 -3.66
CA GLU A 7 -11.37 2.39 -3.64
C GLU A 7 -11.76 1.09 -2.94
N ASN A 8 -11.13 -0.03 -3.32
CA ASN A 8 -11.38 -1.33 -2.69
C ASN A 8 -10.86 -1.38 -1.26
N TYR A 9 -9.71 -0.79 -1.01
CA TYR A 9 -9.15 -0.66 0.33
C TYR A 9 -10.06 0.14 1.25
N LYS A 10 -10.63 1.24 0.75
CA LYS A 10 -11.63 2.06 1.44
C LYS A 10 -12.86 1.25 1.84
N GLU A 11 -13.41 0.47 0.92
CA GLU A 11 -14.59 -0.36 1.21
C GLU A 11 -14.30 -1.43 2.27
N ILE A 12 -13.11 -2.02 2.25
CA ILE A 12 -12.68 -2.96 3.29
C ILE A 12 -12.58 -2.26 4.64
N LEU A 13 -11.92 -1.11 4.72
CA LEU A 13 -11.85 -0.33 5.96
C LEU A 13 -13.22 -0.01 6.51
N LYS A 14 -14.13 0.45 5.64
CA LYS A 14 -15.50 0.83 6.01
C LYS A 14 -16.34 -0.35 6.50
N SER A 15 -16.05 -1.56 6.03
CA SER A 15 -16.76 -2.77 6.44
C SER A 15 -16.36 -3.27 7.83
N LYS A 16 -15.30 -2.75 8.42
CA LYS A 16 -14.78 -3.20 9.72
C LYS A 16 -15.54 -2.57 10.87
N LYS A 17 -15.79 -3.36 11.92
CA LYS A 17 -16.51 -2.91 13.13
C LYS A 17 -15.64 -2.03 14.00
N LYS A 18 -14.35 -2.32 14.05
CA LYS A 18 -13.37 -1.60 14.85
C LYS A 18 -12.07 -1.44 14.08
N LEU A 19 -11.45 -0.28 14.20
CA LEU A 19 -10.15 0.03 13.61
C LEU A 19 -9.23 0.59 14.67
N THR A 20 -7.93 0.25 14.56
CA THR A 20 -6.88 0.91 15.31
C THR A 20 -5.83 1.46 14.39
N GLN A 21 -5.35 2.65 14.70
CA GLN A 21 -4.15 3.22 14.14
C GLN A 21 -2.96 2.73 14.94
N ASN A 22 -2.02 2.09 14.25
CA ASN A 22 -0.86 1.49 14.89
C ASN A 22 0.43 2.11 14.36
N GLN A 23 1.45 2.13 15.21
CA GLN A 23 2.79 2.43 14.77
C GLN A 23 3.30 1.34 13.82
N CYS A 24 3.79 1.75 12.66
CA CYS A 24 4.32 0.86 11.65
C CYS A 24 5.75 0.45 11.99
N ALA A 25 5.96 -0.76 12.47
CA ALA A 25 7.28 -1.29 12.79
C ALA A 25 8.27 -1.22 11.61
N CYS A 26 7.78 -1.36 10.38
CA CYS A 26 8.63 -1.23 9.19
C CYS A 26 9.16 0.20 9.03
N ARG A 27 8.32 1.23 9.20
CA ARG A 27 8.75 2.63 9.04
C ARG A 27 9.57 3.12 10.21
N THR A 28 9.24 2.72 11.43
CA THR A 28 10.02 3.03 12.63
C THR A 28 11.45 2.53 12.54
N ARG A 29 11.67 1.41 11.83
CA ARG A 29 13.00 0.84 11.61
C ARG A 29 13.90 1.70 10.71
N TYR A 30 13.30 2.54 9.88
CA TYR A 30 14.00 3.36 8.87
C TYR A 30 13.60 4.83 8.97
N PRO A 31 13.88 5.51 10.10
CA PRO A 31 13.47 6.88 10.35
C PRO A 31 14.11 7.88 9.40
N GLU A 32 15.25 7.52 8.79
CA GLU A 32 15.96 8.35 7.80
C GLU A 32 15.13 8.71 6.57
N TYR A 33 14.09 7.93 6.26
CA TYR A 33 13.19 8.27 5.15
C TYR A 33 12.11 9.29 5.52
N GLY A 34 12.02 9.72 6.78
CA GLY A 34 11.09 10.75 7.24
C GLY A 34 9.62 10.45 6.96
N GLN A 35 9.26 9.16 6.88
CA GLN A 35 7.89 8.74 6.60
C GLN A 35 7.06 8.73 7.88
N ASP A 36 5.80 9.13 7.76
CA ASP A 36 4.84 8.97 8.84
C ASP A 36 4.68 7.49 9.21
N ASP A 37 4.91 7.16 10.47
CA ASP A 37 4.95 5.78 10.95
C ASP A 37 3.61 5.26 11.52
N HIS A 38 2.57 6.09 11.59
CA HIS A 38 1.25 5.69 12.10
C HIS A 38 0.26 5.28 10.99
N VAL A 39 0.74 4.54 10.01
CA VAL A 39 -0.03 4.15 8.81
C VAL A 39 -0.45 2.69 8.78
N CYS A 40 -0.09 1.90 9.77
CA CYS A 40 -0.58 0.55 9.92
C CYS A 40 -1.93 0.56 10.63
N ILE A 41 -2.83 -0.33 10.18
CA ILE A 41 -4.19 -0.44 10.70
C ILE A 41 -4.42 -1.90 11.06
N SER A 42 -4.98 -2.12 12.23
CA SER A 42 -5.57 -3.41 12.59
C SER A 42 -7.08 -3.28 12.67
N ALA A 43 -7.77 -4.36 12.40
CA ALA A 43 -9.22 -4.36 12.38
C ALA A 43 -9.80 -5.49 13.24
N ASP A 44 -10.99 -5.25 13.77
CA ASP A 44 -11.80 -6.22 14.52
C ASP A 44 -11.02 -6.84 15.71
N GLU A 45 -10.88 -8.17 15.81
CA GLU A 45 -10.18 -8.85 16.91
C GLU A 45 -8.71 -8.43 17.04
N THR A 46 -8.04 -8.16 15.91
CA THR A 46 -6.67 -7.63 15.96
C THR A 46 -6.65 -6.21 16.53
N ALA A 47 -7.67 -5.41 16.27
CA ALA A 47 -7.79 -4.09 16.89
C ALA A 47 -7.97 -4.20 18.40
N ASP A 48 -8.80 -5.13 18.87
CA ASP A 48 -8.98 -5.38 20.30
C ASP A 48 -7.66 -5.78 20.98
N PHE A 49 -6.90 -6.67 20.34
CA PHE A 49 -5.58 -7.06 20.82
C PHE A 49 -4.61 -5.86 20.90
N MET A 50 -4.58 -5.04 19.85
CA MET A 50 -3.69 -3.86 19.81
C MET A 50 -4.01 -2.86 20.91
N ILE A 51 -5.30 -2.62 21.18
CA ILE A 51 -5.76 -1.74 22.26
C ILE A 51 -5.36 -2.31 23.62
N ALA A 52 -5.69 -3.58 23.87
CA ALA A 52 -5.42 -4.24 25.14
C ALA A 52 -3.93 -4.23 25.54
N HIS A 53 -3.04 -4.18 24.56
CA HIS A 53 -1.58 -4.18 24.77
C HIS A 53 -0.94 -2.80 24.58
N ASN A 54 -1.73 -1.73 24.46
CA ASN A 54 -1.25 -0.36 24.21
C ASN A 54 -0.34 -0.23 22.96
N LEU A 55 -0.61 -1.04 21.93
CA LEU A 55 0.12 -1.04 20.66
C LEU A 55 -0.59 -0.26 19.55
N GLY A 56 -1.82 0.17 19.78
CA GLY A 56 -2.62 0.93 18.84
C GLY A 56 -3.67 1.78 19.54
N LYS A 57 -4.12 2.81 18.85
CA LYS A 57 -5.19 3.71 19.30
C LYS A 57 -6.43 3.46 18.45
N GLU A 58 -7.59 3.30 19.10
CA GLU A 58 -8.85 3.25 18.38
C GLU A 58 -9.07 4.52 17.57
N ILE A 59 -9.56 4.37 16.35
CA ILE A 59 -9.77 5.46 15.41
C ILE A 59 -11.01 5.19 14.57
N SER A 60 -11.75 6.25 14.19
CA SER A 60 -12.87 6.13 13.26
C SER A 60 -12.38 5.87 11.83
N PHE A 61 -13.29 5.33 11.00
CA PHE A 61 -13.01 5.16 9.58
C PHE A 61 -12.66 6.49 8.90
N GLU A 62 -13.42 7.54 9.17
CA GLU A 62 -13.26 8.86 8.56
C GLU A 62 -11.90 9.47 8.90
N GLU A 63 -11.53 9.46 10.18
CA GLU A 63 -10.23 9.98 10.63
C GLU A 63 -9.07 9.18 10.04
N MET A 64 -9.18 7.85 10.04
CA MET A 64 -8.12 7.00 9.50
C MET A 64 -7.98 7.16 7.99
N PHE A 65 -9.08 7.22 7.26
CA PHE A 65 -9.03 7.39 5.81
C PHE A 65 -8.46 8.75 5.41
N ASP A 66 -8.85 9.83 6.09
CA ASP A 66 -8.27 11.17 5.90
C ASP A 66 -6.76 11.18 6.21
N TYR A 67 -6.35 10.54 7.29
CA TYR A 67 -4.95 10.39 7.65
C TYR A 67 -4.13 9.70 6.55
N ILE A 68 -4.61 8.57 6.04
CA ILE A 68 -3.95 7.82 4.94
C ILE A 68 -3.85 8.67 3.67
N GLN A 69 -4.90 9.39 3.33
CA GLN A 69 -4.91 10.27 2.16
C GLN A 69 -3.87 11.39 2.28
N LYS A 70 -3.76 11.99 3.46
CA LYS A 70 -2.75 13.02 3.74
C LYS A 70 -1.33 12.46 3.69
N ALA A 71 -1.10 11.31 4.31
CA ALA A 71 0.19 10.62 4.27
C ALA A 71 0.58 10.22 2.84
N GLY A 72 -0.34 9.69 2.06
CA GLY A 72 -0.14 9.28 0.67
C GLY A 72 0.15 10.45 -0.29
N LYS A 73 -0.33 11.66 0.01
CA LYS A 73 0.04 12.87 -0.75
C LYS A 73 1.51 13.25 -0.57
N LYS A 74 2.05 13.03 0.63
CA LYS A 74 3.46 13.31 0.93
C LYS A 74 4.37 12.24 0.34
N ILE A 75 4.07 10.98 0.61
CA ILE A 75 4.90 9.83 0.22
C ILE A 75 4.01 8.75 -0.38
N PRO A 76 4.31 8.30 -1.61
CA PRO A 76 3.54 7.24 -2.25
C PRO A 76 3.46 6.00 -1.37
N SER A 77 2.28 5.41 -1.30
CA SER A 77 2.05 4.20 -0.52
C SER A 77 1.16 3.23 -1.29
N MET A 78 1.44 1.95 -1.15
CA MET A 78 0.58 0.87 -1.63
C MET A 78 -0.34 0.40 -0.52
N HIS A 79 -1.59 0.15 -0.87
CA HIS A 79 -2.57 -0.40 0.04
C HIS A 79 -2.51 -1.93 -0.03
N ILE A 80 -2.20 -2.56 1.09
CA ILE A 80 -2.02 -4.01 1.19
C ILE A 80 -2.92 -4.53 2.28
N VAL A 81 -3.69 -5.57 1.97
CA VAL A 81 -4.42 -6.35 2.95
C VAL A 81 -3.63 -7.63 3.22
N ALA A 82 -3.19 -7.80 4.45
CA ALA A 82 -2.55 -8.99 4.92
C ALA A 82 -3.52 -9.73 5.85
N HIS A 83 -3.90 -10.94 5.47
CA HIS A 83 -4.53 -11.86 6.39
C HIS A 83 -3.41 -12.58 7.15
N THR A 84 -3.56 -12.72 8.44
CA THR A 84 -2.64 -13.56 9.22
C THR A 84 -2.78 -14.99 8.74
N LEU A 85 -1.66 -15.57 8.30
CA LEU A 85 -1.61 -16.93 7.79
C LEU A 85 -2.18 -17.91 8.83
N ASP A 86 -3.04 -18.80 8.38
CA ASP A 86 -3.58 -19.99 9.08
C ASP A 86 -4.53 -19.79 10.27
N LEU A 87 -4.88 -18.59 10.62
CA LEU A 87 -5.86 -18.39 11.68
C LEU A 87 -7.16 -17.95 11.01
N LYS A 88 -8.08 -18.88 10.85
CA LYS A 88 -9.35 -18.70 10.13
C LYS A 88 -10.18 -17.47 10.54
N ASP A 89 -9.86 -16.85 11.66
CA ASP A 89 -10.64 -15.75 12.23
C ASP A 89 -9.82 -14.66 12.91
N ILE A 90 -8.50 -14.66 12.81
CA ILE A 90 -7.67 -13.65 13.47
C ILE A 90 -7.24 -12.58 12.49
N GLY A 91 -7.96 -11.53 12.52
CA GLY A 91 -7.57 -10.16 12.31
C GLY A 91 -6.98 -9.79 10.96
N THR A 92 -7.57 -8.79 10.38
CA THR A 92 -7.08 -8.15 9.16
C THR A 92 -6.09 -7.05 9.52
N ILE A 93 -4.87 -7.14 9.01
CA ILE A 93 -3.91 -6.04 9.02
C ILE A 93 -3.98 -5.33 7.66
N LEU A 94 -4.17 -4.03 7.72
CA LEU A 94 -4.26 -3.16 6.57
C LEU A 94 -3.04 -2.25 6.54
N CYS A 95 -2.19 -2.42 5.54
CA CYS A 95 -0.92 -1.73 5.43
C CYS A 95 -0.96 -0.62 4.38
N ASN A 96 -0.21 0.44 4.62
CA ASN A 96 0.06 1.51 3.68
C ASN A 96 1.58 1.57 3.43
N CYS A 97 2.04 0.67 2.58
CA CYS A 97 3.45 0.36 2.43
C CYS A 97 4.17 1.24 1.40
N ASN A 98 5.42 1.55 1.70
CA ASN A 98 6.34 2.17 0.75
C ASN A 98 7.55 1.27 0.53
N VAL A 99 8.06 1.22 -0.68
CA VAL A 99 9.17 0.35 -1.08
C VAL A 99 10.44 0.56 -0.27
N ASN A 100 10.69 1.77 0.19
CA ASN A 100 11.91 2.10 0.94
C ASN A 100 11.91 1.60 2.39
N THR A 101 10.73 1.39 2.96
CA THR A 101 10.61 1.07 4.40
C THR A 101 9.89 -0.23 4.69
N CYS A 102 9.00 -0.70 3.80
CA CYS A 102 8.30 -1.96 4.02
C CYS A 102 9.26 -3.15 3.97
N SER A 103 9.28 -3.96 5.02
CA SER A 103 10.17 -5.12 5.12
C SER A 103 10.00 -6.09 3.94
N GLY A 104 8.77 -6.35 3.49
CA GLY A 104 8.52 -7.23 2.35
C GLY A 104 8.95 -6.61 1.02
N LEU A 105 8.53 -5.37 0.74
CA LEU A 105 8.84 -4.69 -0.53
C LEU A 105 10.32 -4.37 -0.68
N ARG A 106 10.97 -3.92 0.40
CA ARG A 106 12.40 -3.62 0.41
C ARG A 106 13.24 -4.85 0.12
N HIS A 107 12.83 -6.01 0.61
CA HIS A 107 13.51 -7.26 0.30
C HIS A 107 13.52 -7.56 -1.21
N ILE A 108 12.37 -7.36 -1.88
CA ILE A 108 12.25 -7.54 -3.33
C ILE A 108 13.18 -6.59 -4.08
N THR A 109 13.17 -5.29 -3.73
CA THR A 109 13.98 -4.28 -4.40
C THR A 109 15.47 -4.45 -4.13
N ALA A 110 15.86 -4.77 -2.89
CA ALA A 110 17.25 -4.95 -2.51
C ALA A 110 17.91 -6.17 -3.17
N THR A 111 17.13 -7.17 -3.55
CA THR A 111 17.62 -8.38 -4.22
C THR A 111 17.56 -8.28 -5.75
N GLY A 112 17.21 -7.10 -6.29
CA GLY A 112 17.07 -6.89 -7.73
C GLY A 112 16.02 -7.78 -8.39
N GLY A 113 14.97 -8.13 -7.65
CA GLY A 113 13.89 -9.01 -8.13
C GLY A 113 14.25 -10.49 -8.23
N LYS A 114 15.42 -10.91 -7.72
CA LYS A 114 15.84 -12.33 -7.74
C LYS A 114 14.90 -13.24 -6.94
N TYR A 115 14.30 -12.72 -5.88
CA TYR A 115 13.22 -13.40 -5.17
C TYR A 115 11.90 -12.93 -5.75
N HIS A 116 11.16 -13.84 -6.35
CA HIS A 116 9.91 -13.51 -6.99
C HIS A 116 8.92 -12.89 -5.98
N TYR A 117 8.45 -11.70 -6.27
CA TYR A 117 7.38 -11.05 -5.49
C TYR A 117 6.17 -11.97 -5.29
N ARG A 118 5.98 -12.97 -6.17
CA ARG A 118 4.93 -14.00 -6.11
C ARG A 118 5.01 -14.89 -4.87
N GLU A 119 6.17 -14.99 -4.25
CA GLU A 119 6.36 -15.76 -3.01
C GLU A 119 5.87 -14.98 -1.78
N ILE A 120 5.88 -13.63 -1.87
CA ILE A 120 5.49 -12.76 -0.76
C ILE A 120 4.11 -12.17 -0.99
N TYR A 121 3.77 -11.80 -2.23
CA TYR A 121 2.52 -11.17 -2.61
C TYR A 121 1.81 -11.95 -3.70
N ASN A 122 0.50 -12.10 -3.57
CA ASN A 122 -0.33 -12.60 -4.66
C ASN A 122 -0.33 -11.60 -5.81
N LYS A 123 -0.34 -12.10 -7.04
CA LYS A 123 -0.50 -11.25 -8.21
C LYS A 123 -1.79 -10.46 -8.07
N SER A 124 -1.70 -9.14 -8.18
CA SER A 124 -2.89 -8.30 -8.12
C SER A 124 -3.83 -8.62 -9.29
N ARG A 125 -5.13 -8.69 -9.00
CA ARG A 125 -6.19 -8.77 -10.01
C ARG A 125 -6.52 -7.40 -10.62
N PHE A 126 -5.93 -6.35 -10.08
CA PHE A 126 -6.09 -4.98 -10.56
C PHE A 126 -4.89 -4.55 -11.38
N ARG A 127 -5.15 -3.70 -12.33
CA ARG A 127 -4.18 -3.17 -13.26
C ARG A 127 -4.37 -1.67 -13.40
N ALA A 128 -3.29 -0.91 -13.33
CA ALA A 128 -3.34 0.53 -13.60
C ALA A 128 -3.50 0.76 -15.11
N VAL A 129 -4.47 1.59 -15.47
CA VAL A 129 -4.71 2.01 -16.86
C VAL A 129 -4.62 3.53 -16.91
N LEU A 130 -3.81 4.05 -17.85
CA LEU A 130 -3.76 5.46 -18.12
C LEU A 130 -4.94 5.84 -19.03
N ASN A 131 -5.66 6.90 -18.66
CA ASN A 131 -6.62 7.52 -19.55
C ASN A 131 -5.92 8.69 -20.31
N PRO A 132 -5.64 8.55 -21.61
CA PRO A 132 -4.92 9.57 -22.38
C PRO A 132 -5.67 10.90 -22.48
N GLU A 133 -6.99 10.89 -22.50
CA GLU A 133 -7.83 12.11 -22.60
C GLU A 133 -7.75 12.96 -21.32
N LYS A 134 -7.52 12.30 -20.16
CA LYS A 134 -7.36 12.96 -18.86
C LYS A 134 -5.91 13.28 -18.54
N CYS A 135 -4.96 12.84 -19.36
CA CYS A 135 -3.55 13.06 -19.13
C CYS A 135 -3.13 14.47 -19.53
N ILE A 136 -2.68 15.24 -18.56
CA ILE A 136 -2.13 16.59 -18.77
C ILE A 136 -0.60 16.61 -18.93
N ASP A 137 0.02 15.47 -19.13
CA ASP A 137 1.48 15.27 -19.30
C ASP A 137 2.34 15.92 -18.18
N CYS A 138 1.82 16.01 -16.97
CA CYS A 138 2.55 16.61 -15.83
C CYS A 138 3.73 15.74 -15.33
N GLY A 139 3.79 14.48 -15.71
CA GLY A 139 4.86 13.55 -15.36
C GLY A 139 4.89 13.07 -13.91
N LEU A 140 3.89 13.42 -13.08
CA LEU A 140 3.88 13.02 -11.67
C LEU A 140 3.89 11.50 -11.48
N CYS A 141 3.22 10.76 -12.36
CA CYS A 141 3.12 9.30 -12.29
C CYS A 141 4.49 8.63 -12.31
N TYR A 142 5.37 8.99 -13.24
CA TYR A 142 6.70 8.38 -13.38
C TYR A 142 7.80 9.07 -12.58
N LYS A 143 7.70 10.38 -12.30
CA LYS A 143 8.74 11.11 -11.58
C LYS A 143 8.65 10.97 -10.05
N LYS A 144 7.43 10.86 -9.51
CA LYS A 144 7.21 10.97 -8.05
C LYS A 144 6.30 9.91 -7.45
N ARG A 145 5.44 9.26 -8.25
CA ARG A 145 4.39 8.39 -7.72
C ARG A 145 4.66 6.91 -7.90
N CYS A 146 5.31 6.51 -8.98
CA CYS A 146 5.68 5.12 -9.18
C CYS A 146 6.93 4.78 -8.34
N MET A 147 6.72 4.06 -7.27
CA MET A 147 7.81 3.66 -6.38
C MET A 147 8.63 2.47 -6.90
N PHE A 148 8.22 1.88 -8.02
CA PHE A 148 8.91 0.76 -8.66
C PHE A 148 9.58 1.13 -9.98
N ASP A 149 9.53 2.40 -10.34
CA ASP A 149 10.02 2.89 -11.64
C ASP A 149 9.45 2.13 -12.85
N ALA A 150 8.21 1.66 -12.69
CA ALA A 150 7.51 0.85 -13.70
C ALA A 150 6.81 1.68 -14.78
N ILE A 151 6.73 3.00 -14.61
CA ILE A 151 6.07 3.93 -15.52
C ILE A 151 7.13 4.78 -16.22
N HIS A 152 7.27 4.61 -17.54
CA HIS A 152 8.22 5.38 -18.34
C HIS A 152 7.51 6.32 -19.30
N LYS A 153 8.09 7.49 -19.57
CA LYS A 153 7.53 8.50 -20.46
C LYS A 153 7.21 7.96 -21.88
N LYS A 154 8.02 7.02 -22.36
CA LYS A 154 7.84 6.39 -23.67
C LYS A 154 6.54 5.60 -23.76
N PHE A 155 6.14 4.90 -22.68
CA PHE A 155 4.94 4.10 -22.63
C PHE A 155 3.65 4.95 -22.69
N ILE A 156 3.69 6.20 -22.21
CA ILE A 156 2.51 7.08 -22.21
C ILE A 156 2.13 7.51 -23.62
N ARG A 157 3.10 7.61 -24.53
CA ARG A 157 2.87 8.12 -25.91
C ARG A 157 2.68 7.03 -26.96
N ASP A 158 3.29 5.83 -26.76
CA ASP A 158 3.38 4.83 -27.81
C ASP A 158 2.28 3.75 -27.78
N TYR A 159 1.48 3.69 -26.72
CA TYR A 159 0.54 2.58 -26.51
C TYR A 159 -0.92 3.01 -26.39
N GLY A 160 -1.39 4.02 -27.11
CA GLY A 160 -2.82 4.32 -27.29
C GLY A 160 -3.74 3.94 -26.14
N ASP A 161 -4.92 3.42 -26.43
CA ASP A 161 -5.95 3.05 -25.45
C ASP A 161 -5.59 1.87 -24.50
N GLU A 162 -4.44 1.21 -24.72
CA GLU A 162 -3.95 0.10 -23.91
C GLU A 162 -2.59 0.37 -23.25
N ALA A 163 -2.45 1.49 -22.56
CA ALA A 163 -1.25 1.73 -21.75
C ALA A 163 -1.18 0.76 -20.56
N LEU A 164 -0.54 -0.36 -20.77
CA LEU A 164 -0.31 -1.43 -19.81
C LEU A 164 0.99 -1.22 -19.05
N PHE A 165 0.87 -1.08 -17.76
CA PHE A 165 2.01 -1.06 -16.86
C PHE A 165 2.23 -2.43 -16.21
N VAL A 166 2.87 -3.32 -16.93
CA VAL A 166 3.47 -4.52 -16.32
C VAL A 166 4.79 -4.76 -17.03
N ASN A 167 5.88 -4.58 -16.32
CA ASN A 167 7.15 -5.13 -16.74
C ASN A 167 7.03 -6.66 -16.61
N GLU A 168 6.84 -7.37 -17.71
CA GLU A 168 6.99 -8.82 -17.76
C GLU A 168 8.48 -9.13 -17.91
N SER A 169 9.19 -9.11 -16.79
CA SER A 169 10.54 -9.67 -16.71
C SER A 169 10.61 -10.72 -15.62
#